data_0be1e63adf027f1cab0685792044a8b9
#
_entry.id   0be1e63adf027f1cab0685792044a8b9
#
_cell.length_a   1.000
_cell.length_b   1.000
_cell.length_c   1.000
_cell.angle_alpha   90.00
_cell.angle_beta   90.00
_cell.angle_gamma   90.00
#
_symmetry.space_group_name_H-M   'P 1'
#
loop_
_entity.id
_entity.type
_entity.pdbx_description
1 polymer ?
#
loop_
_entity_poly.entity_id
_entity_poly.type
_entity_poly.pdbx_seq_one_letter_code
_entity_poly.pdbx_strand_id
1 'polypeptide(L)'
;AAIGQNLLMDVWREALEPLDLIIAQMLLTREDFRSRKSSQNVELTLQRLLEQGAIPIINENDSVSDEEIRFGDNDVLSALLASLCKAEMLAILSTAPGLMTSPEDGDIIPFVSEITPGIEAMAEGTKSSTAVGGMVTKIEAAKIATMSGCAVFVGSGTKPDRLPFILKGEATGTFFAPAGLGLNERKKWLAFFPEPTGALV
;
A
#
# COMPACT_ATOMS: atom_id res chain seq x y z
N ALA A 1 0.22 4.88 21.54
CA ALA A 1 0.56 5.51 20.25
C ALA A 1 1.80 6.42 20.38
N ALA A 2 1.76 7.55 21.11
CA ALA A 2 2.83 8.56 21.12
C ALA A 2 4.24 8.03 21.44
N ILE A 3 4.38 7.14 22.41
CA ILE A 3 5.68 6.52 22.76
C ILE A 3 6.17 5.61 21.63
N GLY A 4 5.27 4.83 21.04
CA GLY A 4 5.62 3.87 19.99
C GLY A 4 6.09 4.53 18.69
N GLN A 5 5.64 5.76 18.40
CA GLN A 5 6.06 6.49 17.20
C GLN A 5 7.57 6.81 17.20
N ASN A 6 8.13 7.17 18.35
CA ASN A 6 9.57 7.41 18.45
C ASN A 6 10.37 6.14 18.19
N LEU A 7 9.95 5.01 18.78
CA LEU A 7 10.59 3.72 18.57
C LEU A 7 10.49 3.27 17.10
N LEU A 8 9.35 3.49 16.45
CA LEU A 8 9.19 3.20 15.03
C LEU A 8 10.17 4.02 14.18
N MET A 9 10.30 5.31 14.45
CA MET A 9 11.22 6.17 13.71
C MET A 9 12.68 5.82 13.96
N ASP A 10 13.03 5.34 15.16
CA ASP A 10 14.39 4.88 15.46
C ASP A 10 14.73 3.63 14.63
N VAL A 11 13.80 2.66 14.55
CA VAL A 11 13.99 1.45 13.71
C VAL A 11 14.22 1.83 12.23
N TRP A 12 13.42 2.75 11.69
CA TRP A 12 13.58 3.20 10.32
C TRP A 12 14.90 3.96 10.11
N ARG A 13 15.31 4.78 11.08
CA ARG A 13 16.59 5.50 11.02
C ARG A 13 17.74 4.51 11.02
N GLU A 14 17.78 3.57 11.95
CA GLU A 14 18.84 2.55 12.01
C GLU A 14 18.95 1.73 10.72
N ALA A 15 17.82 1.45 10.05
CA ALA A 15 17.82 0.70 8.80
C ALA A 15 18.29 1.52 7.59
N LEU A 16 17.98 2.82 7.52
CA LEU A 16 18.17 3.63 6.32
C LEU A 16 19.39 4.58 6.38
N GLU A 17 19.82 4.96 7.58
CA GLU A 17 21.04 5.79 7.77
C GLU A 17 22.30 5.20 7.15
N PRO A 18 22.56 3.87 7.24
CA PRO A 18 23.74 3.27 6.59
C PRO A 18 23.72 3.36 5.06
N LEU A 19 22.53 3.64 4.47
CA LEU A 19 22.33 3.83 3.04
C LEU A 19 22.36 5.31 2.62
N ASP A 20 22.68 6.21 3.55
CA ASP A 20 22.66 7.67 3.34
C ASP A 20 21.29 8.20 2.91
N LEU A 21 20.21 7.57 3.41
CA LEU A 21 18.83 7.93 3.11
C LEU A 21 18.24 8.75 4.26
N ILE A 22 17.66 9.90 3.90
CA ILE A 22 16.98 10.79 4.84
C ILE A 22 15.54 10.31 5.02
N ILE A 23 15.06 10.21 6.25
CA ILE A 23 13.68 9.90 6.56
C ILE A 23 12.94 11.10 7.12
N ALA A 24 11.65 11.21 6.83
CA ALA A 24 10.77 12.23 7.38
C ALA A 24 9.48 11.59 7.89
N GLN A 25 9.06 11.93 9.11
CA GLN A 25 7.80 11.42 9.67
C GLN A 25 6.64 12.31 9.26
N MET A 26 5.53 11.68 8.86
CA MET A 26 4.24 12.33 8.69
C MET A 26 3.18 11.52 9.45
N LEU A 27 2.42 12.20 10.31
CA LEU A 27 1.28 11.62 11.01
C LEU A 27 0.01 12.26 10.48
N LEU A 28 -0.89 11.44 9.95
CA LEU A 28 -2.09 11.87 9.26
C LEU A 28 -3.34 11.33 9.94
N THR A 29 -4.44 12.05 9.79
CA THR A 29 -5.76 11.63 10.22
C THR A 29 -6.71 11.54 9.03
N ARG A 30 -7.85 10.91 9.19
CA ARG A 30 -8.88 10.86 8.16
C ARG A 30 -9.39 12.25 7.76
N GLU A 31 -9.36 13.21 8.69
CA GLU A 31 -9.73 14.60 8.43
C GLU A 31 -8.82 15.29 7.39
N ASP A 32 -7.54 14.90 7.32
CA ASP A 32 -6.59 15.45 6.35
C ASP A 32 -6.97 15.13 4.90
N PHE A 33 -7.82 14.13 4.68
CA PHE A 33 -8.34 13.73 3.36
C PHE A 33 -9.76 14.22 3.08
N ARG A 34 -10.49 14.75 4.07
CA ARG A 34 -11.90 15.17 3.91
C ARG A 34 -12.06 16.46 3.12
N SER A 35 -11.13 17.39 3.22
CA SER A 35 -11.21 18.64 2.50
C SER A 35 -10.15 18.73 1.40
N ARG A 36 -10.52 19.35 0.27
CA ARG A 36 -9.58 19.60 -0.82
C ARG A 36 -8.34 20.36 -0.37
N LYS A 37 -8.51 21.33 0.53
CA LYS A 37 -7.41 22.16 1.04
C LYS A 37 -6.43 21.32 1.88
N SER A 38 -6.94 20.50 2.79
CA SER A 38 -6.11 19.62 3.61
C SER A 38 -5.37 18.59 2.76
N SER A 39 -6.07 17.92 1.83
CA SER A 39 -5.46 16.96 0.91
C SER A 39 -4.35 17.59 0.06
N GLN A 40 -4.55 18.82 -0.43
CA GLN A 40 -3.52 19.56 -1.17
C GLN A 40 -2.29 19.87 -0.31
N ASN A 41 -2.46 20.17 0.98
CA ASN A 41 -1.34 20.38 1.89
C ASN A 41 -0.55 19.09 2.11
N VAL A 42 -1.23 17.94 2.26
CA VAL A 42 -0.57 16.62 2.35
C VAL A 42 0.20 16.33 1.07
N GLU A 43 -0.42 16.49 -0.10
CA GLU A 43 0.21 16.30 -1.42
C GLU A 43 1.47 17.17 -1.57
N LEU A 44 1.37 18.46 -1.27
CA LEU A 44 2.48 19.40 -1.37
C LEU A 44 3.63 19.05 -0.42
N THR A 45 3.30 18.61 0.80
CA THR A 45 4.31 18.19 1.78
C THR A 45 5.05 16.95 1.29
N LEU A 46 4.33 15.94 0.79
CA LEU A 46 4.90 14.73 0.21
C LEU A 46 5.83 15.06 -0.97
N GLN A 47 5.36 15.88 -1.91
CA GLN A 47 6.17 16.29 -3.06
C GLN A 47 7.48 16.95 -2.63
N ARG A 48 7.43 17.90 -1.69
CA ARG A 48 8.62 18.58 -1.18
C ARG A 48 9.61 17.63 -0.49
N LEU A 49 9.11 16.66 0.28
CA LEU A 49 9.98 15.65 0.91
C LEU A 49 10.68 14.79 -0.15
N LEU A 50 9.94 14.33 -1.15
CA LEU A 50 10.49 13.53 -2.24
C LEU A 50 11.49 14.34 -3.10
N GLU A 51 11.21 15.61 -3.38
CA GLU A 51 12.15 16.52 -4.08
C GLU A 51 13.46 16.71 -3.30
N GLN A 52 13.41 16.64 -1.98
CA GLN A 52 14.60 16.70 -1.11
C GLN A 52 15.30 15.34 -0.95
N GLY A 53 14.82 14.30 -1.62
CA GLY A 53 15.37 12.95 -1.49
C GLY A 53 15.03 12.26 -0.16
N ALA A 54 14.07 12.81 0.60
CA ALA A 54 13.64 12.20 1.85
C ALA A 54 12.58 11.12 1.61
N ILE A 55 12.66 10.03 2.38
CA ILE A 55 11.66 8.97 2.39
C ILE A 55 10.61 9.30 3.46
N PRO A 56 9.34 9.57 3.07
CA PRO A 56 8.28 9.82 4.04
C PRO A 56 7.88 8.51 4.73
N ILE A 57 8.00 8.47 6.05
CA ILE A 57 7.47 7.41 6.92
C ILE A 57 6.14 7.90 7.46
N ILE A 58 5.06 7.30 6.99
CA ILE A 58 3.71 7.81 7.24
C ILE A 58 2.95 6.82 8.12
N ASN A 59 2.22 7.34 9.09
CA ASN A 59 1.34 6.55 9.94
C ASN A 59 0.10 7.35 10.33
N GLU A 60 -0.92 6.68 10.86
CA GLU A 60 -2.07 7.35 11.45
C GLU A 60 -1.67 8.09 12.73
N ASN A 61 -2.24 9.28 12.94
CA ASN A 61 -2.07 10.05 14.17
C ASN A 61 -3.07 9.58 15.23
N ASP A 62 -2.86 8.39 15.76
CA ASP A 62 -3.68 7.80 16.81
C ASP A 62 -3.74 8.61 18.11
N SER A 63 -2.86 9.61 18.27
CA SER A 63 -2.82 10.41 19.49
C SER A 63 -3.92 11.48 19.54
N VAL A 64 -4.48 11.84 18.39
CA VAL A 64 -5.52 12.87 18.25
C VAL A 64 -6.73 12.39 17.44
N SER A 65 -6.69 11.19 16.87
CA SER A 65 -7.82 10.60 16.16
C SER A 65 -8.93 10.19 17.10
N ASP A 66 -10.14 10.64 16.84
CA ASP A 66 -11.34 10.16 17.53
C ASP A 66 -11.62 8.71 17.10
N GLU A 67 -12.04 7.84 18.03
CA GLU A 67 -12.27 6.42 17.75
C GLU A 67 -13.27 6.17 16.62
N GLU A 68 -14.23 7.10 16.45
CA GLU A 68 -15.24 7.03 15.39
C GLU A 68 -14.71 7.44 14.00
N ILE A 69 -13.52 8.08 13.93
CA ILE A 69 -12.99 8.71 12.71
C ILE A 69 -11.65 8.08 12.28
N ARG A 70 -11.23 7.01 12.90
CA ARG A 70 -9.98 6.31 12.55
C ARG A 70 -10.08 5.64 11.17
N PHE A 71 -8.95 5.56 10.50
CA PHE A 71 -8.87 4.73 9.29
C PHE A 71 -9.14 3.25 9.61
N GLY A 72 -8.91 2.85 10.87
CA GLY A 72 -9.02 1.46 11.32
C GLY A 72 -7.91 0.56 10.78
N ASP A 73 -7.28 0.94 9.70
CA ASP A 73 -6.21 0.20 9.06
C ASP A 73 -5.34 1.12 8.17
N ASN A 74 -4.03 0.93 8.20
CA ASN A 74 -3.08 1.63 7.35
C ASN A 74 -3.22 1.27 5.86
N ASP A 75 -3.93 0.21 5.52
CA ASP A 75 -4.18 -0.18 4.13
C ASP A 75 -4.95 0.93 3.38
N VAL A 76 -6.05 1.43 3.97
CA VAL A 76 -6.84 2.51 3.38
C VAL A 76 -6.05 3.82 3.34
N LEU A 77 -5.31 4.15 4.41
CA LEU A 77 -4.43 5.32 4.43
C LEU A 77 -3.40 5.25 3.29
N SER A 78 -2.76 4.10 3.10
CA SER A 78 -1.76 3.91 2.05
C SER A 78 -2.36 4.07 0.64
N ALA A 79 -3.58 3.59 0.42
CA ALA A 79 -4.28 3.74 -0.85
C ALA A 79 -4.64 5.20 -1.17
N LEU A 80 -5.09 5.97 -0.16
CA LEU A 80 -5.34 7.40 -0.32
C LEU A 80 -4.06 8.18 -0.63
N LEU A 81 -2.95 7.85 0.04
CA LEU A 81 -1.65 8.42 -0.23
C LEU A 81 -1.13 8.08 -1.63
N ALA A 82 -1.24 6.82 -2.03
CA ALA A 82 -0.87 6.39 -3.38
C ALA A 82 -1.65 7.16 -4.46
N SER A 83 -2.94 7.40 -4.21
CA SER A 83 -3.79 8.22 -5.08
C SER A 83 -3.32 9.68 -5.14
N LEU A 84 -3.00 10.31 -4.00
CA LEU A 84 -2.51 11.69 -3.94
C LEU A 84 -1.15 11.86 -4.63
N CYS A 85 -0.22 10.93 -4.40
CA CYS A 85 1.10 10.94 -5.01
C CYS A 85 1.09 10.55 -6.48
N LYS A 86 -0.05 10.10 -7.03
CA LYS A 86 -0.15 9.47 -8.34
C LYS A 86 0.86 8.34 -8.50
N ALA A 87 0.98 7.51 -7.47
CA ALA A 87 1.89 6.38 -7.47
C ALA A 87 1.54 5.39 -8.59
N GLU A 88 2.55 4.85 -9.24
CA GLU A 88 2.36 3.83 -10.26
C GLU A 88 1.96 2.49 -9.65
N MET A 89 2.45 2.20 -8.43
CA MET A 89 2.17 0.98 -7.71
C MET A 89 2.10 1.20 -6.19
N LEU A 90 1.16 0.50 -5.55
CA LEU A 90 1.05 0.32 -4.11
C LEU A 90 1.34 -1.15 -3.77
N ALA A 91 2.33 -1.40 -2.92
CA ALA A 91 2.59 -2.74 -2.39
C ALA A 91 2.09 -2.84 -0.95
N ILE A 92 1.07 -3.66 -0.71
CA ILE A 92 0.53 -3.96 0.62
C ILE A 92 1.17 -5.26 1.11
N LEU A 93 2.09 -5.12 2.05
CA LEU A 93 2.83 -6.24 2.65
C LEU A 93 2.19 -6.63 3.97
N SER A 94 1.81 -7.88 4.09
CA SER A 94 1.05 -8.39 5.23
C SER A 94 1.50 -9.82 5.59
N THR A 95 0.83 -10.44 6.53
CA THR A 95 0.99 -11.88 6.82
C THR A 95 0.26 -12.75 5.80
N ALA A 96 -0.74 -12.19 5.09
CA ALA A 96 -1.47 -12.91 4.05
C ALA A 96 -0.59 -13.12 2.81
N PRO A 97 -0.63 -14.30 2.20
CA PRO A 97 0.18 -14.59 1.00
C PRO A 97 -0.34 -13.89 -0.27
N GLY A 98 -1.56 -13.41 -0.26
CA GLY A 98 -2.32 -12.81 -1.36
C GLY A 98 -3.81 -13.09 -1.18
N LEU A 99 -4.63 -12.71 -2.18
CA LEU A 99 -6.02 -13.09 -2.24
C LEU A 99 -6.12 -14.57 -2.66
N MET A 100 -6.86 -15.36 -1.91
CA MET A 100 -7.02 -16.79 -2.14
C MET A 100 -8.43 -17.11 -2.66
N THR A 101 -8.55 -18.15 -3.45
CA THR A 101 -9.85 -18.63 -3.96
C THR A 101 -10.75 -19.16 -2.84
N SER A 102 -10.16 -19.64 -1.75
CA SER A 102 -10.81 -20.10 -0.53
C SER A 102 -9.92 -19.78 0.68
N PRO A 103 -10.48 -19.48 1.86
CA PRO A 103 -9.71 -19.04 3.03
C PRO A 103 -8.74 -20.07 3.60
N GLU A 104 -9.08 -21.37 3.52
CA GLU A 104 -8.36 -22.44 4.21
C GLU A 104 -7.38 -23.19 3.30
N ASP A 105 -7.80 -23.56 2.10
CA ASP A 105 -7.03 -24.42 1.18
C ASP A 105 -7.01 -23.90 -0.26
N GLY A 106 -7.31 -22.60 -0.45
CA GLY A 106 -7.40 -22.01 -1.79
C GLY A 106 -6.03 -21.71 -2.40
N ASP A 107 -5.99 -21.69 -3.71
CA ASP A 107 -4.84 -21.17 -4.46
C ASP A 107 -4.83 -19.65 -4.42
N ILE A 108 -3.62 -19.07 -4.44
CA ILE A 108 -3.45 -17.60 -4.57
C ILE A 108 -3.90 -17.21 -5.98
N ILE A 109 -4.75 -16.18 -6.05
CA ILE A 109 -5.13 -15.54 -7.31
C ILE A 109 -3.99 -14.62 -7.72
N PRO A 110 -3.20 -14.94 -8.73
CA PRO A 110 -1.99 -14.16 -9.03
C PRO A 110 -2.30 -12.80 -9.64
N PHE A 111 -3.44 -12.68 -10.31
CA PHE A 111 -3.81 -11.47 -11.03
C PHE A 111 -5.31 -11.22 -11.05
N VAL A 112 -5.70 -10.00 -10.69
CA VAL A 112 -7.08 -9.49 -10.71
C VAL A 112 -7.14 -8.33 -11.68
N SER A 113 -7.85 -8.51 -12.78
CA SER A 113 -8.03 -7.46 -13.79
C SER A 113 -9.07 -6.43 -13.41
N GLU A 114 -10.04 -6.82 -12.59
CA GLU A 114 -11.14 -5.98 -12.12
C GLU A 114 -11.65 -6.52 -10.79
N ILE A 115 -11.88 -5.62 -9.83
CA ILE A 115 -12.43 -5.96 -8.53
C ILE A 115 -13.95 -6.03 -8.67
N THR A 116 -14.45 -7.24 -8.87
CA THR A 116 -15.87 -7.55 -8.98
C THR A 116 -16.46 -7.92 -7.63
N PRO A 117 -17.79 -7.94 -7.46
CA PRO A 117 -18.43 -8.45 -6.24
C PRO A 117 -18.00 -9.87 -5.87
N GLY A 118 -17.64 -10.71 -6.86
CA GLY A 118 -17.09 -12.04 -6.61
C GLY A 118 -15.71 -12.01 -5.95
N ILE A 119 -14.86 -11.07 -6.33
CA ILE A 119 -13.55 -10.84 -5.69
C ILE A 119 -13.73 -10.31 -4.27
N GLU A 120 -14.68 -9.39 -4.06
CA GLU A 120 -15.01 -8.86 -2.72
C GLU A 120 -15.52 -9.98 -1.79
N ALA A 121 -16.39 -10.86 -2.27
CA ALA A 121 -16.91 -11.99 -1.51
C ALA A 121 -15.82 -13.00 -1.09
N MET A 122 -14.80 -13.22 -1.92
CA MET A 122 -13.65 -14.07 -1.56
C MET A 122 -12.86 -13.50 -0.37
N ALA A 123 -12.79 -12.17 -0.26
CA ALA A 123 -12.13 -11.51 0.87
C ALA A 123 -12.90 -11.66 2.19
N GLU A 124 -14.25 -11.65 2.14
CA GLU A 124 -15.12 -11.80 3.32
C GLU A 124 -15.03 -13.20 3.95
N GLY A 125 -14.72 -14.21 3.16
CA GLY A 125 -14.55 -15.59 3.64
C GLY A 125 -13.36 -15.77 4.58
N THR A 126 -12.40 -14.87 4.57
CA THR A 126 -11.20 -14.89 5.43
C THR A 126 -11.46 -14.30 6.81
N LYS A 127 -12.39 -14.86 7.59
CA LYS A 127 -12.63 -14.48 8.99
C LYS A 127 -11.48 -14.95 9.89
N SER A 128 -10.38 -14.23 9.89
CA SER A 128 -9.46 -14.22 11.01
C SER A 128 -10.05 -13.27 12.07
N SER A 129 -10.65 -13.84 13.11
CA SER A 129 -11.32 -13.12 14.21
C SER A 129 -10.37 -12.28 15.08
N THR A 130 -9.08 -12.21 14.77
CA THR A 130 -8.03 -11.60 15.60
C THR A 130 -7.15 -10.60 14.86
N ALA A 131 -7.29 -10.41 13.55
CA ALA A 131 -6.47 -9.46 12.79
C ALA A 131 -7.28 -8.18 12.50
N VAL A 132 -6.91 -7.09 13.15
CA VAL A 132 -7.19 -5.73 12.65
C VAL A 132 -6.54 -5.66 11.27
N GLY A 133 -7.30 -5.36 10.20
CA GLY A 133 -6.76 -5.32 8.85
C GLY A 133 -6.82 -6.65 8.08
N GLY A 134 -7.99 -7.26 7.98
CA GLY A 134 -8.22 -8.48 7.20
C GLY A 134 -8.10 -8.28 5.68
N MET A 135 -8.32 -9.34 4.89
CA MET A 135 -8.29 -9.25 3.42
C MET A 135 -9.32 -8.24 2.88
N VAL A 136 -10.43 -8.04 3.58
CA VAL A 136 -11.48 -7.06 3.21
C VAL A 136 -10.90 -5.65 3.12
N THR A 137 -10.13 -5.19 4.11
CA THR A 137 -9.52 -3.83 4.10
C THR A 137 -8.49 -3.69 2.99
N LYS A 138 -7.76 -4.77 2.64
CA LYS A 138 -6.81 -4.78 1.53
C LYS A 138 -7.50 -4.69 0.18
N ILE A 139 -8.65 -5.34 0.01
CA ILE A 139 -9.47 -5.20 -1.20
C ILE A 139 -10.08 -3.80 -1.29
N GLU A 140 -10.53 -3.20 -0.17
CA GLU A 140 -10.99 -1.82 -0.14
C GLU A 140 -9.87 -0.85 -0.56
N ALA A 141 -8.68 -1.01 0.00
CA ALA A 141 -7.50 -0.24 -0.38
C ALA A 141 -7.14 -0.42 -1.85
N ALA A 142 -7.15 -1.67 -2.34
CA ALA A 142 -6.89 -1.97 -3.74
C ALA A 142 -7.92 -1.28 -4.66
N LYS A 143 -9.20 -1.26 -4.27
CA LYS A 143 -10.27 -0.60 -5.02
C LYS A 143 -10.02 0.92 -5.14
N ILE A 144 -9.67 1.58 -4.03
CA ILE A 144 -9.35 3.01 -4.00
C ILE A 144 -8.15 3.32 -4.91
N ALA A 145 -7.06 2.58 -4.76
CA ALA A 145 -5.83 2.82 -5.50
C ALA A 145 -6.00 2.52 -7.00
N THR A 146 -6.63 1.40 -7.37
CA THR A 146 -6.82 1.04 -8.79
C THR A 146 -7.74 2.02 -9.52
N MET A 147 -8.77 2.56 -8.85
CA MET A 147 -9.62 3.62 -9.41
C MET A 147 -8.83 4.90 -9.73
N SER A 148 -7.75 5.16 -9.02
CA SER A 148 -6.85 6.31 -9.25
C SER A 148 -5.78 6.04 -10.31
N GLY A 149 -5.78 4.86 -10.93
CA GLY A 149 -4.79 4.46 -11.92
C GLY A 149 -3.51 3.84 -11.34
N CYS A 150 -3.48 3.58 -10.04
CA CYS A 150 -2.39 2.92 -9.34
C CYS A 150 -2.57 1.40 -9.39
N ALA A 151 -1.53 0.64 -9.75
CA ALA A 151 -1.54 -0.80 -9.59
C ALA A 151 -1.37 -1.18 -8.13
N VAL A 152 -1.91 -2.33 -7.72
CA VAL A 152 -1.75 -2.80 -6.34
C VAL A 152 -1.20 -4.21 -6.32
N PHE A 153 -0.21 -4.43 -5.47
CA PHE A 153 0.25 -5.76 -5.08
C PHE A 153 -0.14 -6.04 -3.64
N VAL A 154 -0.70 -7.21 -3.38
CA VAL A 154 -0.96 -7.72 -2.03
C VAL A 154 -0.22 -9.04 -1.85
N GLY A 155 0.62 -9.12 -0.82
CA GLY A 155 1.39 -10.34 -0.59
C GLY A 155 2.09 -10.37 0.76
N SER A 156 2.83 -11.45 1.01
CA SER A 156 3.52 -11.65 2.27
C SER A 156 4.76 -10.75 2.42
N GLY A 157 4.80 -9.98 3.50
CA GLY A 157 5.96 -9.20 3.93
C GLY A 157 6.95 -9.96 4.83
N THR A 158 6.70 -11.25 5.10
CA THR A 158 7.56 -12.04 6.02
C THR A 158 8.90 -12.45 5.40
N LYS A 159 9.08 -12.25 4.09
CA LYS A 159 10.30 -12.57 3.36
C LYS A 159 10.79 -11.33 2.60
N PRO A 160 11.60 -10.49 3.23
CA PRO A 160 12.02 -9.19 2.67
C PRO A 160 12.90 -9.34 1.40
N ASP A 161 13.57 -10.45 1.22
CA ASP A 161 14.33 -10.80 0.02
C ASP A 161 13.48 -10.85 -1.27
N ARG A 162 12.15 -10.87 -1.14
CA ARG A 162 11.21 -10.91 -2.27
C ARG A 162 10.78 -9.54 -2.78
N LEU A 163 11.07 -8.44 -2.08
CA LEU A 163 10.69 -7.08 -2.51
C LEU A 163 11.12 -6.75 -3.95
N PRO A 164 12.37 -7.06 -4.39
CA PRO A 164 12.77 -6.81 -5.78
C PRO A 164 11.94 -7.57 -6.81
N PHE A 165 11.40 -8.74 -6.45
CA PHE A 165 10.54 -9.53 -7.35
C PHE A 165 9.15 -8.94 -7.53
N ILE A 166 8.67 -8.12 -6.56
CA ILE A 166 7.40 -7.39 -6.70
C ILE A 166 7.50 -6.43 -7.88
N LEU A 167 8.59 -5.66 -7.94
CA LEU A 167 8.83 -4.69 -9.01
C LEU A 167 8.98 -5.35 -10.38
N LYS A 168 9.45 -6.60 -10.43
CA LYS A 168 9.55 -7.38 -11.67
C LYS A 168 8.26 -8.11 -12.05
N GLY A 169 7.22 -8.07 -11.21
CA GLY A 169 6.00 -8.85 -11.42
C GLY A 169 6.16 -10.36 -11.20
N GLU A 170 7.25 -10.79 -10.55
CA GLU A 170 7.60 -12.21 -10.31
C GLU A 170 7.30 -12.65 -8.87
N ALA A 171 6.82 -11.75 -8.01
CA ALA A 171 6.52 -12.07 -6.62
C ALA A 171 5.27 -12.96 -6.49
N THR A 172 5.31 -13.87 -5.52
CA THR A 172 4.13 -14.62 -5.12
C THR A 172 3.19 -13.71 -4.33
N GLY A 173 2.00 -13.50 -4.85
CA GLY A 173 0.98 -12.62 -4.29
C GLY A 173 -0.11 -12.33 -5.31
N THR A 174 -0.92 -11.32 -5.06
CA THR A 174 -2.00 -10.90 -5.96
C THR A 174 -1.70 -9.51 -6.51
N PHE A 175 -1.63 -9.39 -7.83
CA PHE A 175 -1.57 -8.11 -8.53
C PHE A 175 -2.96 -7.69 -8.98
N PHE A 176 -3.34 -6.44 -8.67
CA PHE A 176 -4.57 -5.80 -9.12
C PHE A 176 -4.22 -4.75 -10.18
N ALA A 177 -4.83 -4.87 -11.35
CA ALA A 177 -4.60 -3.93 -12.43
C ALA A 177 -5.27 -2.57 -12.15
N PRO A 178 -4.66 -1.45 -12.58
CA PRO A 178 -5.32 -0.15 -12.59
C PRO A 178 -6.63 -0.20 -13.37
N ALA A 179 -7.66 0.49 -12.89
CA ALA A 179 -8.93 0.56 -13.58
C ALA A 179 -8.78 1.25 -14.96
N GLY A 180 -9.52 0.75 -15.95
CA GLY A 180 -9.55 1.37 -17.29
C GLY A 180 -8.46 0.96 -18.27
N LEU A 181 -7.47 0.14 -17.88
CA LEU A 181 -6.48 -0.38 -18.83
C LEU A 181 -7.05 -1.56 -19.65
N GLY A 182 -6.93 -1.50 -20.98
CA GLY A 182 -7.29 -2.59 -21.89
C GLY A 182 -6.40 -3.83 -21.69
N LEU A 183 -6.90 -5.03 -22.07
CA LEU A 183 -6.16 -6.28 -21.91
C LEU A 183 -4.75 -6.27 -22.52
N ASN A 184 -4.57 -5.60 -23.67
CA ASN A 184 -3.27 -5.47 -24.33
C ASN A 184 -2.33 -4.52 -23.57
N GLU A 185 -2.85 -3.48 -22.97
CA GLU A 185 -2.07 -2.53 -22.15
C GLU A 185 -1.72 -3.14 -20.79
N ARG A 186 -2.59 -3.98 -20.21
CA ARG A 186 -2.31 -4.74 -18.99
C ARG A 186 -1.12 -5.69 -19.15
N LYS A 187 -1.04 -6.39 -20.29
CA LYS A 187 0.13 -7.22 -20.61
C LYS A 187 1.38 -6.38 -20.86
N LYS A 188 1.23 -5.24 -21.51
CA LYS A 188 2.33 -4.27 -21.69
C LYS A 188 2.76 -3.71 -20.35
N TRP A 189 1.82 -3.40 -19.45
CA TRP A 189 2.15 -2.84 -18.15
C TRP A 189 2.96 -3.83 -17.28
N LEU A 190 2.61 -5.11 -17.26
CA LEU A 190 3.41 -6.17 -16.61
C LEU A 190 4.78 -6.36 -17.27
N ALA A 191 4.90 -6.06 -18.59
CA ALA A 191 6.16 -6.11 -19.32
C ALA A 191 6.92 -4.77 -19.32
N PHE A 192 6.26 -3.66 -18.98
CA PHE A 192 6.79 -2.29 -18.93
C PHE A 192 7.03 -1.77 -17.53
N PHE A 193 7.39 -2.65 -16.58
CA PHE A 193 8.23 -2.13 -15.52
C PHE A 193 9.53 -1.71 -16.23
N PRO A 194 9.82 -0.41 -16.35
CA PRO A 194 11.13 -0.02 -16.84
C PRO A 194 12.14 -0.76 -15.98
N GLU A 195 13.15 -1.36 -16.61
CA GLU A 195 14.28 -1.90 -15.84
C GLU A 195 14.63 -0.83 -14.80
N PRO A 196 14.69 -1.19 -13.52
CA PRO A 196 14.90 -0.21 -12.47
C PRO A 196 16.16 0.56 -12.82
N THR A 197 16.01 1.81 -13.24
CA THR A 197 17.14 2.72 -13.51
C THR A 197 17.75 3.23 -12.21
N GLY A 198 17.26 2.76 -11.05
CA GLY A 198 17.79 2.93 -9.73
C GLY A 198 17.96 1.59 -9.07
N ALA A 199 19.17 1.22 -8.70
CA ALA A 199 19.39 0.14 -7.77
C ALA A 199 18.76 0.57 -6.42
N LEU A 200 17.79 -0.20 -5.92
CA LEU A 200 17.55 -0.28 -4.49
C LEU A 200 18.80 -0.98 -3.94
N VAL A 201 19.74 -0.15 -3.47
CA VAL A 201 20.90 -0.59 -2.72
C VAL A 201 20.47 -0.90 -1.31
#